data_ee81f6e895558b8304ab56a65e318ee1
#
_entry.id   ee81f6e895558b8304ab56a65e318ee1
#
_cell.length_a   1.000
_cell.length_b   1.000
_cell.length_c   1.000
_cell.angle_alpha   90.00
_cell.angle_beta   90.00
_cell.angle_gamma   90.00
#
_symmetry.space_group_name_H-M   'P 1'
#
loop_
_entity.id
_entity.type
_entity.pdbx_description
1 polymer ?
#
loop_
_entity_poly.entity_id
_entity_poly.type
_entity_poly.pdbx_seq_one_letter_code
_entity_poly.pdbx_strand_id
1 'polypeptide(L)'
;MRFGRIVVSRAAPTAAWSGKARDRAGEFGHGIAVSRPVRATDGRLVVGGFKAGEFVEGRPFSRIDEAVSAALRYDDAMDGIDAPAVDRDDVFAAAERAVWDGYSEEPGDVVAHVDFASCLLYSGDAAPTLTDLVPSAGKRPRGFTAALVIVDGLLSGAVDEAVLDRWAHVPGLRELANRALEYRLACAKSAGSDIRSITERVQTILVSE
;
A
#
# COMPACT_ATOMS: atom_id res chain seq x y z
N MET A 1 -19.58 -8.44 -0.05
CA MET A 1 -20.50 -9.48 -0.63
C MET A 1 -20.07 -9.79 -2.05
N ARG A 2 -20.15 -11.07 -2.47
CA ARG A 2 -19.80 -11.51 -3.84
C ARG A 2 -21.07 -11.84 -4.64
N PHE A 3 -21.16 -11.32 -5.87
CA PHE A 3 -22.23 -11.57 -6.84
C PHE A 3 -21.57 -12.03 -8.15
N GLY A 4 -21.49 -13.34 -8.35
CA GLY A 4 -20.79 -13.91 -9.50
C GLY A 4 -19.33 -13.49 -9.55
N ARG A 5 -18.94 -12.68 -10.54
CA ARG A 5 -17.58 -12.12 -10.71
C ARG A 5 -17.42 -10.71 -10.13
N ILE A 6 -18.37 -10.23 -9.36
CA ILE A 6 -18.34 -8.89 -8.78
C ILE A 6 -18.30 -8.98 -7.26
N VAL A 7 -17.44 -8.20 -6.63
CA VAL A 7 -17.37 -8.00 -5.18
C VAL A 7 -17.86 -6.62 -4.85
N VAL A 8 -18.84 -6.53 -3.94
CA VAL A 8 -19.36 -5.27 -3.40
C VAL A 8 -18.89 -5.12 -1.95
N SER A 9 -18.30 -3.99 -1.63
CA SER A 9 -17.80 -3.64 -0.30
C SER A 9 -18.17 -2.21 0.08
N ARG A 10 -18.06 -1.88 1.37
CA ARG A 10 -18.17 -0.49 1.79
C ARG A 10 -17.08 0.35 1.14
N ALA A 11 -17.44 1.54 0.69
CA ALA A 11 -16.50 2.48 0.09
C ALA A 11 -15.78 3.26 1.20
N ALA A 12 -14.44 3.25 1.15
CA ALA A 12 -13.64 4.20 1.91
C ALA A 12 -13.81 5.62 1.33
N PRO A 13 -13.50 6.68 2.06
CA PRO A 13 -13.55 8.05 1.54
C PRO A 13 -12.75 8.23 0.23
N THR A 14 -11.65 7.49 0.08
CA THR A 14 -10.77 7.50 -1.10
C THR A 14 -11.28 6.66 -2.28
N ALA A 15 -12.41 5.95 -2.17
CA ALA A 15 -12.84 4.96 -3.17
C ALA A 15 -13.07 5.56 -4.57
N ALA A 16 -13.59 6.78 -4.65
CA ALA A 16 -13.78 7.46 -5.93
C ALA A 16 -12.45 7.86 -6.57
N TRP A 17 -11.48 8.30 -5.77
CA TRP A 17 -10.11 8.56 -6.21
C TRP A 17 -9.43 7.26 -6.68
N SER A 18 -9.50 6.20 -5.87
CA SER A 18 -8.90 4.90 -6.20
C SER A 18 -9.37 4.36 -7.56
N GLY A 19 -10.67 4.48 -7.86
CA GLY A 19 -11.21 4.10 -9.15
C GLY A 19 -10.66 4.92 -10.31
N LYS A 20 -10.54 6.25 -10.13
CA LYS A 20 -9.97 7.15 -11.15
C LYS A 20 -8.47 6.93 -11.34
N ALA A 21 -7.73 6.71 -10.24
CA ALA A 21 -6.30 6.41 -10.29
C ALA A 21 -6.03 5.13 -11.09
N ARG A 22 -6.82 4.08 -10.92
CA ARG A 22 -6.74 2.85 -11.72
C ARG A 22 -7.00 3.10 -13.20
N ASP A 23 -8.02 3.90 -13.53
CA ASP A 23 -8.34 4.24 -14.93
C ASP A 23 -7.20 5.04 -15.58
N ARG A 24 -6.54 5.96 -14.84
CA ARG A 24 -5.45 6.82 -15.35
C ARG A 24 -4.10 6.12 -15.42
N ALA A 25 -3.77 5.29 -14.42
CA ALA A 25 -2.52 4.55 -14.39
C ALA A 25 -2.42 3.51 -15.53
N GLY A 26 -3.55 3.17 -16.15
CA GLY A 26 -3.61 2.20 -17.23
C GLY A 26 -3.21 0.81 -16.76
N GLU A 27 -2.34 0.16 -17.52
CA GLU A 27 -1.76 -1.11 -17.11
C GLU A 27 -0.59 -0.86 -16.15
N PHE A 28 -0.65 -1.48 -14.96
CA PHE A 28 0.41 -1.38 -13.94
C PHE A 28 1.71 -2.10 -14.33
N GLY A 29 1.89 -2.34 -15.63
CA GLY A 29 3.07 -3.00 -16.18
C GLY A 29 3.11 -4.52 -15.92
N HIS A 30 4.15 -5.16 -16.45
CA HIS A 30 4.36 -6.59 -16.20
C HIS A 30 4.73 -6.85 -14.72
N GLY A 31 4.10 -7.86 -14.12
CA GLY A 31 4.42 -8.32 -12.77
C GLY A 31 3.52 -7.81 -11.64
N ILE A 32 2.48 -7.05 -11.96
CA ILE A 32 1.39 -6.72 -11.04
C ILE A 32 0.08 -6.58 -11.83
N ALA A 33 -0.98 -7.22 -11.36
CA ALA A 33 -2.34 -7.02 -11.85
C ALA A 33 -3.14 -6.18 -10.83
N VAL A 34 -4.21 -5.55 -11.28
CA VAL A 34 -5.10 -4.76 -10.41
C VAL A 34 -6.55 -5.12 -10.70
N SER A 35 -7.32 -5.39 -9.65
CA SER A 35 -8.76 -5.61 -9.77
C SER A 35 -9.44 -4.40 -10.38
N ARG A 36 -10.25 -4.59 -11.43
CA ARG A 36 -10.93 -3.49 -12.12
C ARG A 36 -12.12 -2.98 -11.32
N PRO A 37 -12.31 -1.65 -11.22
CA PRO A 37 -13.51 -1.11 -10.62
C PRO A 37 -14.72 -1.36 -11.52
N VAL A 38 -15.85 -1.75 -10.92
CA VAL A 38 -17.12 -1.89 -11.63
C VAL A 38 -17.97 -0.66 -11.39
N ARG A 39 -18.35 0.02 -12.47
CA ARG A 39 -19.20 1.21 -12.38
C ARG A 39 -20.67 0.84 -12.33
N ALA A 40 -21.47 1.64 -11.64
CA ALA A 40 -22.91 1.58 -11.72
C ALA A 40 -23.40 1.97 -13.15
N THR A 41 -24.65 1.70 -13.46
CA THR A 41 -25.24 2.00 -14.77
C THR A 41 -25.25 3.49 -15.15
N ASP A 42 -25.14 4.36 -14.14
CA ASP A 42 -25.00 5.81 -14.28
C ASP A 42 -23.54 6.29 -14.33
N GLY A 43 -22.56 5.36 -14.37
CA GLY A 43 -21.14 5.63 -14.47
C GLY A 43 -20.44 5.90 -13.14
N ARG A 44 -21.17 5.99 -12.01
CA ARG A 44 -20.57 6.24 -10.69
C ARG A 44 -19.76 5.05 -10.18
N LEU A 45 -18.65 5.34 -9.49
CA LEU A 45 -17.80 4.35 -8.83
C LEU A 45 -18.28 4.01 -7.41
N VAL A 46 -19.01 4.94 -6.80
CA VAL A 46 -19.56 4.78 -5.44
C VAL A 46 -21.04 5.11 -5.46
N VAL A 47 -21.87 4.22 -4.92
CA VAL A 47 -23.31 4.37 -4.81
C VAL A 47 -23.78 3.94 -3.43
N GLY A 48 -24.49 4.82 -2.71
CA GLY A 48 -25.04 4.50 -1.38
C GLY A 48 -23.99 4.07 -0.35
N GLY A 49 -22.73 4.56 -0.47
CA GLY A 49 -21.64 4.19 0.42
C GLY A 49 -20.97 2.84 0.08
N PHE A 50 -21.28 2.26 -1.10
CA PHE A 50 -20.67 1.01 -1.58
C PHE A 50 -19.90 1.23 -2.87
N LYS A 51 -18.84 0.44 -3.05
CA LYS A 51 -18.07 0.28 -4.29
C LYS A 51 -18.15 -1.15 -4.79
N ALA A 52 -17.91 -1.36 -6.08
CA ALA A 52 -17.83 -2.68 -6.68
C ALA A 52 -16.52 -2.83 -7.47
N GLY A 53 -15.98 -4.04 -7.47
CA GLY A 53 -14.79 -4.42 -8.24
C GLY A 53 -14.93 -5.83 -8.78
N GLU A 54 -14.10 -6.19 -9.74
CA GLU A 54 -14.01 -7.55 -10.23
C GLU A 54 -13.49 -8.48 -9.12
N PHE A 55 -14.06 -9.67 -9.03
CA PHE A 55 -13.56 -10.70 -8.14
C PHE A 55 -12.21 -11.21 -8.63
N VAL A 56 -11.24 -11.23 -7.74
CA VAL A 56 -9.90 -11.78 -7.96
C VAL A 56 -9.79 -13.12 -7.26
N GLU A 57 -9.36 -14.14 -8.02
CA GLU A 57 -9.01 -15.43 -7.43
C GLU A 57 -7.60 -15.39 -6.87
N GLY A 58 -7.42 -15.95 -5.67
CA GLY A 58 -6.12 -16.00 -5.03
C GLY A 58 -6.24 -16.03 -3.51
N ARG A 59 -5.09 -16.11 -2.88
CA ARG A 59 -4.96 -16.11 -1.41
C ARG A 59 -3.85 -15.15 -1.00
N PRO A 60 -3.92 -14.57 0.20
CA PRO A 60 -2.80 -13.82 0.75
C PRO A 60 -1.64 -14.78 1.04
N PHE A 61 -0.42 -14.38 0.69
CA PHE A 61 0.82 -15.08 1.01
C PHE A 61 1.89 -14.05 1.38
N SER A 62 2.81 -14.48 2.25
CA SER A 62 3.96 -13.66 2.66
C SER A 62 5.13 -13.79 1.66
N ARG A 63 4.88 -13.51 0.38
CA ARG A 63 5.89 -13.49 -0.69
C ARG A 63 6.52 -12.11 -0.76
N ILE A 64 7.34 -11.76 0.24
CA ILE A 64 7.78 -10.39 0.48
C ILE A 64 8.57 -9.83 -0.71
N ASP A 65 9.53 -10.57 -1.28
CA ASP A 65 10.34 -10.08 -2.41
C ASP A 65 9.48 -9.82 -3.68
N GLU A 66 8.47 -10.66 -3.93
CA GLU A 66 7.49 -10.41 -5.02
C GLU A 66 6.63 -9.17 -4.72
N ALA A 67 6.20 -9.01 -3.48
CA ALA A 67 5.42 -7.86 -3.06
C ALA A 67 6.22 -6.55 -3.15
N VAL A 68 7.51 -6.56 -2.77
CA VAL A 68 8.41 -5.40 -2.92
C VAL A 68 8.59 -5.05 -4.39
N SER A 69 8.84 -6.04 -5.26
CA SER A 69 8.91 -5.81 -6.71
C SER A 69 7.61 -5.21 -7.26
N ALA A 70 6.45 -5.73 -6.83
CA ALA A 70 5.15 -5.21 -7.23
C ALA A 70 4.91 -3.78 -6.69
N ALA A 71 5.37 -3.47 -5.48
CA ALA A 71 5.26 -2.14 -4.87
C ALA A 71 6.07 -1.08 -5.64
N LEU A 72 7.27 -1.42 -6.12
CA LEU A 72 8.06 -0.51 -6.96
C LEU A 72 7.37 -0.23 -8.30
N ARG A 73 6.74 -1.23 -8.91
CA ARG A 73 5.94 -1.05 -10.14
C ARG A 73 4.68 -0.23 -9.90
N TYR A 74 4.07 -0.39 -8.72
CA TYR A 74 2.96 0.47 -8.30
C TYR A 74 3.41 1.93 -8.23
N ASP A 75 4.55 2.20 -7.60
CA ASP A 75 5.10 3.55 -7.51
C ASP A 75 5.35 4.16 -8.91
N ASP A 76 5.84 3.35 -9.87
CA ASP A 76 6.01 3.79 -11.27
C ASP A 76 4.68 4.14 -11.93
N ALA A 77 3.64 3.36 -11.68
CA ALA A 77 2.30 3.60 -12.22
C ALA A 77 1.61 4.82 -11.59
N MET A 78 2.03 5.23 -10.39
CA MET A 78 1.50 6.42 -9.70
C MET A 78 2.19 7.71 -10.12
N ASP A 79 3.17 7.66 -11.03
CA ASP A 79 3.82 8.87 -11.53
C ASP A 79 2.82 9.85 -12.15
N GLY A 80 2.92 11.13 -11.78
CA GLY A 80 2.00 12.17 -12.24
C GLY A 80 0.54 12.04 -11.74
N ILE A 81 0.23 11.11 -10.83
CA ILE A 81 -1.08 11.00 -10.19
C ILE A 81 -1.11 11.88 -8.93
N ASP A 82 -2.14 12.71 -8.81
CA ASP A 82 -2.32 13.56 -7.64
C ASP A 82 -2.90 12.78 -6.46
N ALA A 83 -2.48 13.12 -5.24
CA ALA A 83 -3.03 12.56 -4.02
C ALA A 83 -4.53 12.85 -3.85
N PRO A 84 -5.26 12.01 -3.09
CA PRO A 84 -6.68 12.23 -2.86
C PRO A 84 -6.92 13.49 -2.02
N ALA A 85 -7.71 14.44 -2.55
CA ALA A 85 -8.15 15.62 -1.83
C ALA A 85 -9.40 15.30 -0.98
N VAL A 86 -9.25 14.39 -0.01
CA VAL A 86 -10.33 13.97 0.89
C VAL A 86 -9.86 13.97 2.34
N ASP A 87 -10.70 14.46 3.23
CA ASP A 87 -10.45 14.34 4.66
C ASP A 87 -10.70 12.91 5.14
N ARG A 88 -9.81 12.40 6.00
CA ARG A 88 -9.82 11.04 6.54
C ARG A 88 -9.54 11.06 8.04
N ASP A 89 -10.26 10.23 8.77
CA ASP A 89 -10.09 10.02 10.22
C ASP A 89 -9.73 8.57 10.59
N ASP A 90 -9.36 7.76 9.59
CA ASP A 90 -8.94 6.37 9.80
C ASP A 90 -7.51 6.26 10.41
N VAL A 91 -7.11 5.04 10.74
CA VAL A 91 -5.79 4.75 11.34
C VAL A 91 -4.63 5.18 10.44
N PHE A 92 -4.80 5.11 9.13
CA PHE A 92 -3.78 5.54 8.18
C PHE A 92 -3.62 7.06 8.17
N ALA A 93 -4.74 7.81 8.22
CA ALA A 93 -4.70 9.27 8.31
C ALA A 93 -4.05 9.75 9.62
N ALA A 94 -4.28 9.03 10.73
CA ALA A 94 -3.61 9.31 11.99
C ALA A 94 -2.10 9.08 11.90
N ALA A 95 -1.66 7.99 11.25
CA ALA A 95 -0.26 7.70 11.00
C ALA A 95 0.40 8.73 10.07
N GLU A 96 -0.32 9.16 9.01
CA GLU A 96 0.14 10.23 8.12
C GLU A 96 0.48 11.51 8.91
N ARG A 97 -0.44 11.96 9.76
CA ARG A 97 -0.20 13.14 10.60
C ARG A 97 0.97 12.96 11.58
N ALA A 98 1.18 11.75 12.09
CA ALA A 98 2.24 11.49 13.06
C ALA A 98 3.64 11.45 12.44
N VAL A 99 3.76 10.93 11.21
CA VAL A 99 5.06 10.60 10.59
C VAL A 99 5.45 11.60 9.50
N TRP A 100 4.46 12.19 8.82
CA TRP A 100 4.68 13.06 7.68
C TRP A 100 4.29 14.53 7.94
N ASP A 101 4.06 14.91 9.22
CA ASP A 101 3.84 16.31 9.58
C ASP A 101 5.03 17.17 9.17
N GLY A 102 4.75 18.28 8.47
CA GLY A 102 5.79 19.17 7.96
C GLY A 102 6.60 18.65 6.78
N TYR A 103 6.31 17.45 6.25
CA TYR A 103 6.93 16.95 5.02
C TYR A 103 6.49 17.80 3.82
N SER A 104 7.45 18.27 3.03
CA SER A 104 7.20 18.95 1.75
C SER A 104 7.44 18.00 0.60
N GLU A 105 6.44 17.87 -0.29
CA GLU A 105 6.57 17.01 -1.47
C GLU A 105 7.72 17.46 -2.37
N GLU A 106 8.49 16.50 -2.89
CA GLU A 106 9.62 16.72 -3.77
C GLU A 106 9.33 16.20 -5.19
N PRO A 107 10.06 16.71 -6.21
CA PRO A 107 9.96 16.15 -7.56
C PRO A 107 10.30 14.65 -7.57
N GLY A 108 9.40 13.84 -8.15
CA GLY A 108 9.54 12.38 -8.19
C GLY A 108 8.79 11.65 -7.10
N ASP A 109 8.21 12.37 -6.11
CA ASP A 109 7.32 11.77 -5.13
C ASP A 109 6.03 11.27 -5.78
N VAL A 110 5.52 10.17 -5.26
CA VAL A 110 4.32 9.48 -5.76
C VAL A 110 3.32 9.23 -4.64
N VAL A 111 2.08 8.96 -4.99
CA VAL A 111 1.08 8.51 -4.01
C VAL A 111 1.40 7.08 -3.60
N ALA A 112 1.90 6.91 -2.38
CA ALA A 112 2.23 5.60 -1.84
C ALA A 112 0.97 4.78 -1.53
N HIS A 113 1.10 3.45 -1.53
CA HIS A 113 0.06 2.55 -1.07
C HIS A 113 0.34 2.12 0.37
N VAL A 114 -0.45 2.57 1.32
CA VAL A 114 -0.14 2.42 2.75
C VAL A 114 -0.59 1.09 3.38
N ASP A 115 -1.28 0.24 2.62
CA ASP A 115 -1.71 -1.11 3.06
C ASP A 115 -1.51 -2.15 1.94
N PHE A 116 -0.34 -2.11 1.28
CA PHE A 116 -0.09 -2.82 0.04
C PHE A 116 -0.13 -4.35 0.21
N ALA A 117 0.61 -4.88 1.18
CA ALA A 117 0.72 -6.32 1.39
C ALA A 117 -0.64 -6.96 1.72
N SER A 118 -1.50 -6.28 2.49
CA SER A 118 -2.85 -6.75 2.83
C SER A 118 -3.80 -6.78 1.64
N CYS A 119 -3.52 -5.99 0.60
CA CYS A 119 -4.33 -5.92 -0.61
C CYS A 119 -3.87 -6.86 -1.73
N LEU A 120 -2.76 -7.59 -1.55
CA LEU A 120 -2.24 -8.52 -2.57
C LEU A 120 -2.82 -9.92 -2.43
N LEU A 121 -3.24 -10.49 -3.55
CA LEU A 121 -3.60 -11.89 -3.68
C LEU A 121 -2.70 -12.58 -4.70
N TYR A 122 -2.35 -13.83 -4.40
CA TYR A 122 -1.50 -14.68 -5.23
C TYR A 122 -2.28 -15.90 -5.73
N SER A 123 -2.13 -16.24 -7.00
CA SER A 123 -2.74 -17.40 -7.63
C SER A 123 -1.69 -18.16 -8.44
N GLY A 124 -1.19 -19.26 -7.89
CA GLY A 124 -0.10 -20.04 -8.51
C GLY A 124 1.13 -19.19 -8.79
N ASP A 125 1.63 -19.25 -10.02
CA ASP A 125 2.79 -18.51 -10.51
C ASP A 125 2.40 -17.22 -11.27
N ALA A 126 1.12 -16.86 -11.26
CA ALA A 126 0.66 -15.61 -11.86
C ALA A 126 1.16 -14.40 -11.07
N ALA A 127 1.29 -13.26 -11.77
CA ALA A 127 1.58 -11.99 -11.11
C ALA A 127 0.60 -11.71 -9.97
N PRO A 128 1.08 -11.17 -8.85
CA PRO A 128 0.18 -10.81 -7.75
C PRO A 128 -0.85 -9.78 -8.19
N THR A 129 -2.06 -9.92 -7.67
CA THR A 129 -3.15 -8.99 -8.00
C THR A 129 -3.49 -8.10 -6.80
N LEU A 130 -3.41 -6.80 -7.01
CA LEU A 130 -3.82 -5.79 -6.06
C LEU A 130 -5.35 -5.63 -6.10
N THR A 131 -6.01 -5.88 -4.98
CA THR A 131 -7.47 -5.89 -4.90
C THR A 131 -8.08 -4.51 -4.64
N ASP A 132 -7.33 -3.62 -3.99
CA ASP A 132 -7.74 -2.26 -3.68
C ASP A 132 -6.56 -1.29 -3.72
N LEU A 133 -6.83 0.02 -3.78
CA LEU A 133 -5.84 1.06 -3.59
C LEU A 133 -6.14 1.81 -2.29
N VAL A 134 -5.17 1.78 -1.37
CA VAL A 134 -5.22 2.52 -0.11
C VAL A 134 -4.12 3.60 -0.16
N PRO A 135 -4.44 4.80 -0.65
CA PRO A 135 -3.44 5.83 -0.90
C PRO A 135 -2.95 6.50 0.37
N SER A 136 -1.73 7.03 0.33
CA SER A 136 -1.25 8.05 1.26
C SER A 136 -2.06 9.34 1.12
N ALA A 137 -2.03 10.20 2.14
CA ALA A 137 -2.77 11.47 2.11
C ALA A 137 -2.11 12.50 1.18
N GLY A 138 -0.79 12.47 1.03
CA GLY A 138 0.00 13.27 0.09
C GLY A 138 0.98 12.38 -0.65
N LYS A 139 1.79 12.94 -1.54
CA LYS A 139 2.87 12.21 -2.20
C LYS A 139 3.99 11.91 -1.22
N ARG A 140 4.69 10.81 -1.45
CA ARG A 140 5.77 10.29 -0.59
C ARG A 140 6.96 9.91 -1.48
N PRO A 141 8.16 9.87 -0.93
CA PRO A 141 9.32 9.43 -1.67
C PRO A 141 9.08 8.08 -2.32
N ARG A 142 9.46 7.96 -3.58
CA ARG A 142 9.40 6.71 -4.34
C ARG A 142 10.17 5.62 -3.59
N GLY A 143 9.59 4.44 -3.43
CA GLY A 143 10.10 3.35 -2.61
C GLY A 143 9.45 3.25 -1.22
N PHE A 144 8.64 4.22 -0.80
CA PHE A 144 7.98 4.13 0.52
C PHE A 144 6.97 2.98 0.60
N THR A 145 6.22 2.70 -0.47
CA THR A 145 5.35 1.51 -0.55
C THR A 145 6.16 0.21 -0.36
N ALA A 146 7.32 0.11 -1.01
CA ALA A 146 8.21 -1.04 -0.90
C ALA A 146 8.79 -1.17 0.53
N ALA A 147 9.19 -0.05 1.13
CA ALA A 147 9.67 0.00 2.51
C ALA A 147 8.60 -0.47 3.52
N LEU A 148 7.33 -0.08 3.34
CA LEU A 148 6.22 -0.59 4.14
C LEU A 148 6.08 -2.11 4.03
N VAL A 149 6.18 -2.67 2.83
CA VAL A 149 6.13 -4.13 2.60
C VAL A 149 7.29 -4.85 3.31
N ILE A 150 8.50 -4.32 3.21
CA ILE A 150 9.68 -4.89 3.90
C ILE A 150 9.48 -4.87 5.41
N VAL A 151 9.03 -3.75 5.97
CA VAL A 151 8.77 -3.62 7.40
C VAL A 151 7.65 -4.57 7.86
N ASP A 152 6.57 -4.72 7.09
CA ASP A 152 5.52 -5.69 7.36
C ASP A 152 6.06 -7.13 7.38
N GLY A 153 6.97 -7.45 6.46
CA GLY A 153 7.67 -8.73 6.42
C GLY A 153 8.54 -8.98 7.66
N LEU A 154 9.30 -7.97 8.10
CA LEU A 154 10.15 -8.04 9.30
C LEU A 154 9.30 -8.14 10.58
N LEU A 155 8.24 -7.34 10.69
CA LEU A 155 7.32 -7.36 11.84
C LEU A 155 6.62 -8.71 11.99
N SER A 156 6.20 -9.31 10.89
CA SER A 156 5.55 -10.63 10.89
C SER A 156 6.52 -11.80 11.01
N GLY A 157 7.83 -11.57 10.86
CA GLY A 157 8.85 -12.62 10.81
C GLY A 157 8.84 -13.43 9.51
N ALA A 158 8.20 -12.92 8.45
CA ALA A 158 8.18 -13.57 7.14
C ALA A 158 9.50 -13.48 6.40
N VAL A 159 10.35 -12.52 6.75
CA VAL A 159 11.72 -12.34 6.27
C VAL A 159 12.65 -11.96 7.42
N ASP A 160 13.93 -12.18 7.22
CA ASP A 160 15.03 -11.75 8.08
C ASP A 160 15.69 -10.44 7.58
N GLU A 161 16.72 -9.99 8.25
CA GLU A 161 17.47 -8.78 7.94
C GLU A 161 18.07 -8.75 6.54
N ALA A 162 18.40 -9.92 5.96
CA ALA A 162 18.97 -10.01 4.61
C ALA A 162 18.03 -9.45 3.51
N VAL A 163 16.76 -9.19 3.82
CA VAL A 163 15.85 -8.49 2.90
C VAL A 163 16.35 -7.09 2.58
N LEU A 164 16.99 -6.40 3.52
CA LEU A 164 17.51 -5.05 3.30
C LEU A 164 18.67 -5.05 2.28
N ASP A 165 19.54 -6.06 2.34
CA ASP A 165 20.66 -6.20 1.41
C ASP A 165 20.17 -6.56 0.00
N ARG A 166 19.17 -7.44 -0.10
CA ARG A 166 18.57 -7.80 -1.40
C ARG A 166 17.97 -6.57 -2.12
N TRP A 167 17.45 -5.62 -1.36
CA TRP A 167 16.78 -4.42 -1.88
C TRP A 167 17.61 -3.14 -1.69
N ALA A 168 18.89 -3.23 -1.36
CA ALA A 168 19.79 -2.10 -1.12
C ALA A 168 19.90 -1.13 -2.31
N HIS A 169 19.51 -1.57 -3.52
CA HIS A 169 19.50 -0.74 -4.72
C HIS A 169 18.33 0.27 -4.74
N VAL A 170 17.34 0.14 -3.86
CA VAL A 170 16.25 1.12 -3.70
C VAL A 170 16.82 2.36 -3.00
N PRO A 171 16.78 3.55 -3.63
CA PRO A 171 17.35 4.76 -3.03
C PRO A 171 16.74 5.09 -1.65
N GLY A 172 17.58 5.33 -0.67
CA GLY A 172 17.15 5.71 0.68
C GLY A 172 16.37 4.62 1.45
N LEU A 173 16.47 3.34 1.04
CA LEU A 173 15.66 2.25 1.59
C LEU A 173 15.67 2.20 3.11
N ARG A 174 16.83 2.32 3.76
CA ARG A 174 16.93 2.23 5.24
C ARG A 174 16.21 3.39 5.93
N GLU A 175 16.30 4.60 5.38
CA GLU A 175 15.57 5.76 5.90
C GLU A 175 14.06 5.58 5.69
N LEU A 176 13.64 5.15 4.51
CA LEU A 176 12.24 4.86 4.21
C LEU A 176 11.70 3.74 5.10
N ALA A 177 12.50 2.70 5.40
CA ALA A 177 12.10 1.62 6.29
C ALA A 177 11.96 2.09 7.75
N ASN A 178 12.81 3.00 8.22
CA ASN A 178 12.63 3.63 9.54
C ASN A 178 11.31 4.42 9.59
N ARG A 179 11.01 5.23 8.59
CA ARG A 179 9.72 5.94 8.51
C ARG A 179 8.53 4.99 8.38
N ALA A 180 8.69 3.88 7.65
CA ALA A 180 7.67 2.85 7.54
C ALA A 180 7.40 2.17 8.90
N LEU A 181 8.43 1.93 9.69
CA LEU A 181 8.29 1.38 11.04
C LEU A 181 7.55 2.36 11.97
N GLU A 182 7.91 3.64 11.96
CA GLU A 182 7.19 4.70 12.68
C GLU A 182 5.72 4.76 12.25
N TYR A 183 5.47 4.63 10.96
CA TYR A 183 4.12 4.62 10.40
C TYR A 183 3.30 3.43 10.94
N ARG A 184 3.87 2.21 10.99
CA ARG A 184 3.19 1.02 11.56
C ARG A 184 2.96 1.16 13.06
N LEU A 185 3.90 1.76 13.80
CA LEU A 185 3.70 2.09 15.22
C LEU A 185 2.53 3.05 15.42
N ALA A 186 2.45 4.10 14.62
CA ALA A 186 1.36 5.07 14.69
C ALA A 186 0.01 4.42 14.34
N CYS A 187 -0.06 3.55 13.33
CA CYS A 187 -1.25 2.76 13.00
C CYS A 187 -1.67 1.87 14.17
N ALA A 188 -0.74 1.11 14.74
CA ALA A 188 -1.01 0.21 15.87
C ALA A 188 -1.52 0.98 17.11
N LYS A 189 -0.88 2.11 17.43
CA LYS A 189 -1.33 2.99 18.53
C LYS A 189 -2.75 3.48 18.31
N SER A 190 -3.08 3.92 17.10
CA SER A 190 -4.43 4.39 16.74
C SER A 190 -5.47 3.26 16.79
N ALA A 191 -5.06 2.02 16.50
CA ALA A 191 -5.90 0.82 16.60
C ALA A 191 -5.98 0.24 18.01
N GLY A 192 -5.27 0.82 18.99
CA GLY A 192 -5.21 0.30 20.36
C GLY A 192 -4.40 -0.99 20.53
N SER A 193 -3.49 -1.28 19.59
CA SER A 193 -2.65 -2.48 19.59
C SER A 193 -1.25 -2.15 20.12
N ASP A 194 -0.68 -3.05 20.94
CA ASP A 194 0.71 -2.93 21.42
C ASP A 194 1.62 -3.85 20.61
N ILE A 195 2.50 -3.25 19.81
CA ILE A 195 3.51 -3.96 19.00
C ILE A 195 4.95 -3.57 19.39
N ARG A 196 5.16 -2.93 20.54
CA ARG A 196 6.46 -2.34 20.93
C ARG A 196 7.61 -3.34 20.92
N SER A 197 7.42 -4.52 21.52
CA SER A 197 8.50 -5.53 21.61
C SER A 197 8.96 -6.05 20.25
N ILE A 198 8.03 -6.18 19.30
CA ILE A 198 8.35 -6.59 17.92
C ILE A 198 9.04 -5.45 17.18
N THR A 199 8.59 -4.22 17.43
CA THR A 199 9.14 -3.01 16.81
C THR A 199 10.58 -2.75 17.26
N GLU A 200 10.90 -2.93 18.55
CA GLU A 200 12.26 -2.79 19.07
C GLU A 200 13.24 -3.74 18.37
N ARG A 201 12.82 -4.98 18.10
CA ARG A 201 13.62 -5.91 17.31
C ARG A 201 13.85 -5.41 15.89
N VAL A 202 12.81 -4.95 15.20
CA VAL A 202 12.94 -4.44 13.83
C VAL A 202 13.78 -3.16 13.81
N GLN A 203 13.61 -2.27 14.78
CA GLN A 203 14.44 -1.08 14.92
C GLN A 203 15.94 -1.43 15.02
N THR A 204 16.28 -2.45 15.80
CA THR A 204 17.68 -2.92 15.90
C THR A 204 18.21 -3.37 14.55
N ILE A 205 17.43 -4.10 13.76
CA ILE A 205 17.80 -4.53 12.40
C ILE A 205 18.04 -3.34 11.47
N LEU A 206 17.18 -2.31 11.54
CA LEU A 206 17.28 -1.14 10.65
C LEU A 206 18.47 -0.23 10.96
N VAL A 207 18.96 -0.21 12.22
CA VAL A 207 20.11 0.63 12.66
C VAL A 207 21.44 -0.11 12.56
N SER A 208 21.45 -1.46 12.44
CA SER A 208 22.66 -2.24 12.25
C SER A 208 23.26 -1.95 10.87
N GLU A 209 24.58 -1.62 10.84
CA GLU A 209 25.33 -1.38 9.61
C GLU A 209 25.68 -2.72 8.90
#